data_1e148ece444457c1bb80e5c92734a2c5
#
_entry.id   1e148ece444457c1bb80e5c92734a2c5
#
_cell.length_a   1.000
_cell.length_b   1.000
_cell.length_c   1.000
_cell.angle_alpha   90.00
_cell.angle_beta   90.00
_cell.angle_gamma   90.00
#
_symmetry.space_group_name_H-M   'P 1'
#
loop_
_entity.id
_entity.type
_entity.pdbx_description
1 polymer ?
#
loop_
_entity_poly.entity_id
_entity_poly.type
_entity_poly.pdbx_seq_one_letter_code
_entity_poly.pdbx_strand_id
1 'polypeptide(L)'
;MKKVTIMIPTYNQAKYISKAIKSALNIDYPNIEVIVSDDCSSDNTEEVVSKYLSDNRFKYIKNKKNLGRVGNYRKTLYEYSSGDYVLNLDGDDWLLDTNFITKALELFEENDALSCVLGDRQNYNELADSYKTLTNKNNPYIKTIMDGNDFFINMPKIKFIFSHLACIYKRELALNLDFYSHDILSSDSESICKLYINQKVGYLPITVGVWRVHEANASHKDLEKKLENTKKYTYLYDFVINKNIFKKETLDKWLIINQSGILAQDFFYYMKNKKFIMAFQIIIKASKINTKLPFAIINKIFRRGLKLING
;
A
#
# COMPACT_ATOMS: atom_id res chain seq x y z
N MET A 1 -18.12 -20.99 -5.01
CA MET A 1 -17.17 -20.39 -4.04
C MET A 1 -16.20 -19.50 -4.82
N LYS A 2 -16.04 -18.26 -4.43
CA LYS A 2 -15.18 -17.27 -5.07
C LYS A 2 -13.70 -17.66 -4.96
N LYS A 3 -12.91 -17.40 -5.99
CA LYS A 3 -11.48 -17.68 -5.98
C LYS A 3 -10.68 -16.48 -5.52
N VAL A 4 -9.65 -16.69 -4.68
CA VAL A 4 -8.74 -15.64 -4.22
C VAL A 4 -7.32 -15.91 -4.72
N THR A 5 -6.71 -14.92 -5.35
CA THR A 5 -5.28 -14.93 -5.65
C THR A 5 -4.52 -14.23 -4.54
N ILE A 6 -3.55 -14.92 -3.93
CA ILE A 6 -2.51 -14.30 -3.12
C ILE A 6 -1.29 -14.15 -4.02
N MET A 7 -1.00 -12.92 -4.45
CA MET A 7 0.16 -12.67 -5.30
C MET A 7 1.37 -12.27 -4.47
N ILE A 8 2.51 -12.92 -4.73
CA ILE A 8 3.78 -12.72 -4.04
C ILE A 8 4.84 -12.28 -5.05
N PRO A 9 4.86 -10.99 -5.42
CA PRO A 9 5.94 -10.46 -6.26
C PRO A 9 7.24 -10.44 -5.45
N THR A 10 8.34 -10.93 -6.06
CA THR A 10 9.62 -11.06 -5.37
C THR A 10 10.80 -10.71 -6.31
N TYR A 11 11.91 -10.26 -5.71
CA TYR A 11 13.19 -10.07 -6.38
C TYR A 11 14.34 -10.12 -5.37
N ASN A 12 15.24 -11.13 -5.51
CA ASN A 12 16.36 -11.36 -4.61
C ASN A 12 15.96 -11.43 -3.13
N GLN A 13 14.97 -12.28 -2.84
CA GLN A 13 14.41 -12.44 -1.48
C GLN A 13 14.53 -13.88 -0.96
N ALA A 14 15.54 -14.65 -1.36
CA ALA A 14 15.77 -16.02 -0.91
C ALA A 14 15.71 -16.18 0.63
N LYS A 15 16.23 -15.18 1.35
CA LYS A 15 16.23 -15.15 2.83
C LYS A 15 14.82 -15.13 3.43
N TYR A 16 13.83 -14.54 2.76
CA TYR A 16 12.53 -14.20 3.33
C TYR A 16 11.36 -14.98 2.74
N ILE A 17 11.43 -15.29 1.44
CA ILE A 17 10.31 -15.76 0.61
C ILE A 17 9.64 -17.04 1.16
N SER A 18 10.40 -17.93 1.82
CA SER A 18 9.87 -19.16 2.43
C SER A 18 8.79 -18.86 3.48
N LYS A 19 8.96 -17.79 4.27
CA LYS A 19 7.99 -17.39 5.30
C LYS A 19 6.71 -16.83 4.67
N ALA A 20 6.85 -16.03 3.62
CA ALA A 20 5.72 -15.50 2.87
C ALA A 20 4.88 -16.65 2.27
N ILE A 21 5.51 -17.58 1.55
CA ILE A 21 4.84 -18.73 0.92
C ILE A 21 4.12 -19.58 1.96
N LYS A 22 4.80 -19.97 3.05
CA LYS A 22 4.20 -20.79 4.10
C LYS A 22 2.98 -20.12 4.72
N SER A 23 3.06 -18.83 5.00
CA SER A 23 1.94 -18.09 5.57
C SER A 23 0.73 -17.99 4.61
N ALA A 24 0.99 -17.82 3.32
CA ALA A 24 -0.05 -17.80 2.30
C ALA A 24 -0.73 -19.15 2.09
N LEU A 25 0.04 -20.24 2.07
CA LEU A 25 -0.50 -21.61 1.95
C LEU A 25 -1.24 -22.09 3.22
N ASN A 26 -0.99 -21.45 4.37
CA ASN A 26 -1.65 -21.76 5.65
C ASN A 26 -2.98 -21.00 5.84
N ILE A 27 -3.45 -20.23 4.86
CA ILE A 27 -4.73 -19.54 4.93
C ILE A 27 -5.89 -20.55 4.94
N ASP A 28 -6.83 -20.35 5.86
CA ASP A 28 -8.01 -21.20 6.05
C ASP A 28 -9.15 -20.77 5.10
N TYR A 29 -8.86 -20.87 3.80
CA TYR A 29 -9.83 -20.69 2.72
C TYR A 29 -9.50 -21.63 1.56
N PRO A 30 -10.41 -22.53 1.17
CA PRO A 30 -10.06 -23.65 0.30
C PRO A 30 -9.81 -23.25 -1.16
N ASN A 31 -10.44 -22.19 -1.66
CA ASN A 31 -10.33 -21.79 -3.07
C ASN A 31 -9.34 -20.64 -3.27
N ILE A 32 -8.06 -20.89 -2.90
CA ILE A 32 -6.96 -19.95 -3.14
C ILE A 32 -6.05 -20.44 -4.26
N GLU A 33 -5.36 -19.49 -4.89
CA GLU A 33 -4.11 -19.71 -5.60
C GLU A 33 -3.04 -18.79 -5.03
N VAL A 34 -1.83 -19.30 -4.83
CA VAL A 34 -0.66 -18.56 -4.38
C VAL A 34 0.31 -18.46 -5.52
N ILE A 35 0.63 -17.25 -5.98
CA ILE A 35 1.47 -17.01 -7.14
C ILE A 35 2.72 -16.26 -6.71
N VAL A 36 3.88 -16.91 -6.77
CA VAL A 36 5.18 -16.22 -6.68
C VAL A 36 5.59 -15.77 -8.07
N SER A 37 5.68 -14.47 -8.27
CA SER A 37 6.21 -13.85 -9.49
C SER A 37 7.61 -13.31 -9.22
N ASP A 38 8.62 -14.05 -9.68
CA ASP A 38 10.02 -13.71 -9.50
C ASP A 38 10.50 -12.80 -10.63
N ASP A 39 10.93 -11.61 -10.29
CA ASP A 39 11.38 -10.58 -11.23
C ASP A 39 12.83 -10.79 -11.71
N CYS A 40 13.14 -12.02 -12.12
CA CYS A 40 14.46 -12.41 -12.61
C CYS A 40 15.53 -12.35 -11.51
N SER A 41 15.26 -12.96 -10.34
CA SER A 41 16.24 -13.04 -9.24
C SER A 41 17.53 -13.74 -9.66
N SER A 42 18.64 -13.24 -9.13
CA SER A 42 19.99 -13.78 -9.30
C SER A 42 20.53 -14.51 -8.07
N ASP A 43 19.79 -14.45 -6.95
CA ASP A 43 20.10 -15.21 -5.73
C ASP A 43 19.42 -16.59 -5.75
N ASN A 44 19.44 -17.31 -4.63
CA ASN A 44 18.85 -18.64 -4.48
C ASN A 44 17.31 -18.63 -4.34
N THR A 45 16.60 -17.56 -4.72
CA THR A 45 15.13 -17.46 -4.60
C THR A 45 14.46 -18.65 -5.29
N GLU A 46 14.85 -19.02 -6.52
CA GLU A 46 14.26 -20.12 -7.27
C GLU A 46 14.43 -21.48 -6.55
N GLU A 47 15.60 -21.75 -5.99
CA GLU A 47 15.86 -22.98 -5.21
C GLU A 47 14.97 -23.06 -3.97
N VAL A 48 14.80 -21.94 -3.25
CA VAL A 48 13.92 -21.88 -2.07
C VAL A 48 12.47 -22.11 -2.43
N VAL A 49 12.00 -21.53 -3.52
CA VAL A 49 10.61 -21.59 -3.99
C VAL A 49 10.26 -22.97 -4.54
N SER A 50 11.22 -23.67 -5.19
CA SER A 50 10.99 -24.99 -5.78
C SER A 50 10.46 -26.04 -4.78
N LYS A 51 10.73 -25.87 -3.49
CA LYS A 51 10.28 -26.75 -2.41
C LYS A 51 8.75 -26.77 -2.20
N TYR A 52 8.04 -25.81 -2.79
CA TYR A 52 6.59 -25.65 -2.65
C TYR A 52 5.81 -26.07 -3.89
N LEU A 53 6.46 -26.47 -4.98
CA LEU A 53 5.84 -26.81 -6.26
C LEU A 53 4.92 -28.05 -6.21
N SER A 54 5.00 -28.85 -5.14
CA SER A 54 4.11 -29.99 -4.94
C SER A 54 2.70 -29.59 -4.45
N ASP A 55 2.50 -28.38 -3.94
CA ASP A 55 1.16 -27.88 -3.55
C ASP A 55 0.41 -27.41 -4.80
N ASN A 56 -0.74 -28.00 -5.09
CA ASN A 56 -1.53 -27.69 -6.28
C ASN A 56 -2.11 -26.27 -6.33
N ARG A 57 -2.15 -25.59 -5.19
CA ARG A 57 -2.57 -24.18 -5.06
C ARG A 57 -1.45 -23.22 -5.42
N PHE A 58 -0.19 -23.70 -5.48
CA PHE A 58 1.01 -22.89 -5.62
C PHE A 58 1.50 -22.83 -7.07
N LYS A 59 1.90 -21.62 -7.51
CA LYS A 59 2.54 -21.39 -8.81
C LYS A 59 3.78 -20.53 -8.65
N TYR A 60 4.86 -20.91 -9.32
CA TYR A 60 6.06 -20.11 -9.47
C TYR A 60 6.26 -19.70 -10.92
N ILE A 61 6.47 -18.42 -11.14
CA ILE A 61 6.69 -17.86 -12.48
C ILE A 61 7.89 -16.90 -12.39
N LYS A 62 8.94 -17.20 -13.17
CA LYS A 62 10.13 -16.37 -13.28
C LYS A 62 10.07 -15.51 -14.53
N ASN A 63 10.19 -14.20 -14.39
CA ASN A 63 10.25 -13.27 -15.52
C ASN A 63 11.57 -13.47 -16.29
N LYS A 64 11.53 -13.33 -17.62
CA LYS A 64 12.72 -13.42 -18.49
C LYS A 64 13.73 -12.30 -18.26
N LYS A 65 13.28 -11.15 -17.72
CA LYS A 65 14.09 -9.98 -17.36
C LYS A 65 13.47 -9.27 -16.17
N ASN A 66 14.27 -8.50 -15.45
CA ASN A 66 13.77 -7.64 -14.38
C ASN A 66 12.88 -6.53 -14.97
N LEU A 67 11.64 -6.45 -14.51
CA LEU A 67 10.63 -5.47 -14.91
C LEU A 67 10.54 -4.29 -13.95
N GLY A 68 11.22 -4.40 -12.80
CA GLY A 68 11.04 -3.50 -11.67
C GLY A 68 9.81 -3.85 -10.84
N ARG A 69 9.79 -3.36 -9.60
CA ARG A 69 8.77 -3.72 -8.62
C ARG A 69 7.34 -3.52 -9.14
N VAL A 70 7.06 -2.36 -9.71
CA VAL A 70 5.71 -2.01 -10.18
C VAL A 70 5.35 -2.81 -11.45
N GLY A 71 6.31 -2.99 -12.36
CA GLY A 71 6.14 -3.84 -13.54
C GLY A 71 5.81 -5.28 -13.18
N ASN A 72 6.48 -5.82 -12.14
CA ASN A 72 6.20 -7.18 -11.65
C ASN A 72 4.82 -7.28 -10.97
N TYR A 73 4.40 -6.28 -10.15
CA TYR A 73 3.04 -6.23 -9.60
C TYR A 73 1.99 -6.24 -10.71
N ARG A 74 2.16 -5.34 -11.70
CA ARG A 74 1.23 -5.22 -12.82
C ARG A 74 1.13 -6.54 -13.59
N LYS A 75 2.25 -7.11 -13.98
CA LYS A 75 2.26 -8.37 -14.72
C LYS A 75 1.62 -9.51 -13.94
N THR A 76 1.89 -9.62 -12.64
CA THR A 76 1.29 -10.64 -11.78
C THR A 76 -0.22 -10.50 -11.73
N LEU A 77 -0.73 -9.27 -11.56
CA LEU A 77 -2.16 -9.00 -11.49
C LEU A 77 -2.88 -9.29 -12.82
N TYR A 78 -2.31 -8.86 -13.94
CA TYR A 78 -2.97 -8.87 -15.25
C TYR A 78 -2.85 -10.20 -15.96
N GLU A 79 -1.68 -10.82 -15.91
CA GLU A 79 -1.37 -12.00 -16.73
C GLU A 79 -1.45 -13.31 -15.94
N TYR A 80 -1.12 -13.29 -14.63
CA TYR A 80 -0.95 -14.54 -13.88
C TYR A 80 -2.08 -14.80 -12.89
N SER A 81 -2.69 -13.74 -12.33
CA SER A 81 -3.78 -13.87 -11.38
C SER A 81 -5.09 -14.26 -12.06
N SER A 82 -5.82 -15.21 -11.46
CA SER A 82 -7.12 -15.67 -12.00
C SER A 82 -8.26 -15.63 -10.98
N GLY A 83 -8.00 -15.20 -9.74
CA GLY A 83 -9.01 -15.08 -8.70
C GLY A 83 -10.02 -13.96 -8.96
N ASP A 84 -11.23 -14.10 -8.41
CA ASP A 84 -12.22 -13.02 -8.35
C ASP A 84 -11.72 -11.87 -7.48
N TYR A 85 -10.95 -12.21 -6.45
CA TYR A 85 -10.34 -11.28 -5.50
C TYR A 85 -8.82 -11.47 -5.44
N VAL A 86 -8.13 -10.41 -5.04
CA VAL A 86 -6.65 -10.41 -4.92
C VAL A 86 -6.24 -9.84 -3.57
N LEU A 87 -5.25 -10.48 -2.97
CA LEU A 87 -4.47 -9.99 -1.84
C LEU A 87 -2.99 -9.98 -2.26
N ASN A 88 -2.30 -8.86 -2.04
CA ASN A 88 -0.87 -8.77 -2.31
C ASN A 88 -0.07 -9.03 -1.04
N LEU A 89 0.97 -9.85 -1.14
CA LEU A 89 1.92 -10.15 -0.08
C LEU A 89 3.34 -10.01 -0.63
N ASP A 90 4.07 -9.00 -0.20
CA ASP A 90 5.46 -8.86 -0.63
C ASP A 90 6.32 -10.01 -0.09
N GLY A 91 7.32 -10.45 -0.86
CA GLY A 91 8.07 -11.68 -0.56
C GLY A 91 8.92 -11.63 0.72
N ASP A 92 9.07 -10.46 1.36
CA ASP A 92 9.73 -10.24 2.65
C ASP A 92 8.74 -10.13 3.84
N ASP A 93 7.42 -10.12 3.56
CA ASP A 93 6.35 -10.05 4.55
C ASP A 93 5.75 -11.43 4.86
N TRP A 94 4.78 -11.51 5.77
CA TRP A 94 4.01 -12.75 6.03
C TRP A 94 2.63 -12.45 6.61
N LEU A 95 1.67 -13.35 6.33
CA LEU A 95 0.32 -13.29 6.89
C LEU A 95 0.31 -13.87 8.31
N LEU A 96 -0.56 -13.35 9.17
CA LEU A 96 -0.78 -13.81 10.56
C LEU A 96 -2.16 -14.42 10.73
N ASP A 97 -3.20 -13.74 10.28
CA ASP A 97 -4.57 -14.19 10.46
C ASP A 97 -4.98 -15.10 9.31
N THR A 98 -5.40 -16.32 9.62
CA THR A 98 -5.79 -17.33 8.63
C THR A 98 -7.23 -17.14 8.14
N ASN A 99 -8.06 -16.39 8.85
CA ASN A 99 -9.50 -16.22 8.60
C ASN A 99 -9.87 -14.87 7.97
N PHE A 100 -8.91 -13.97 7.78
CA PHE A 100 -9.18 -12.64 7.21
C PHE A 100 -9.88 -12.72 5.85
N ILE A 101 -9.40 -13.62 4.98
CA ILE A 101 -9.98 -13.80 3.64
C ILE A 101 -11.43 -14.23 3.75
N THR A 102 -11.74 -15.24 4.55
CA THR A 102 -13.12 -15.74 4.76
C THR A 102 -14.04 -14.62 5.23
N LYS A 103 -13.66 -13.89 6.29
CA LYS A 103 -14.47 -12.78 6.82
C LYS A 103 -14.61 -11.61 5.83
N ALA A 104 -13.59 -11.35 5.03
CA ALA A 104 -13.69 -10.32 4.01
C ALA A 104 -14.66 -10.71 2.88
N LEU A 105 -14.66 -11.99 2.50
CA LEU A 105 -15.59 -12.49 1.48
C LEU A 105 -17.03 -12.51 1.98
N GLU A 106 -17.29 -12.86 3.24
CA GLU A 106 -18.59 -12.71 3.87
C GLU A 106 -19.10 -11.27 3.77
N LEU A 107 -18.24 -10.29 4.05
CA LEU A 107 -18.58 -8.87 3.95
C LEU A 107 -18.85 -8.43 2.51
N PHE A 108 -18.14 -9.00 1.52
CA PHE A 108 -18.44 -8.76 0.10
C PHE A 108 -19.78 -9.37 -0.34
N GLU A 109 -20.14 -10.52 0.20
CA GLU A 109 -21.44 -11.17 -0.06
C GLU A 109 -22.61 -10.37 0.52
N GLU A 110 -22.42 -9.76 1.69
CA GLU A 110 -23.40 -8.88 2.32
C GLU A 110 -23.56 -7.53 1.61
N ASN A 111 -22.54 -7.09 0.84
CA ASN A 111 -22.56 -5.78 0.20
C ASN A 111 -21.81 -5.75 -1.13
N ASP A 112 -22.53 -5.89 -2.21
CA ASP A 112 -21.99 -5.89 -3.58
C ASP A 112 -21.29 -4.58 -3.99
N ALA A 113 -21.59 -3.47 -3.33
CA ALA A 113 -20.96 -2.18 -3.59
C ALA A 113 -19.55 -2.06 -3.00
N LEU A 114 -19.09 -3.03 -2.21
CA LEU A 114 -17.71 -3.06 -1.72
C LEU A 114 -16.73 -3.30 -2.86
N SER A 115 -15.70 -2.48 -2.94
CA SER A 115 -14.58 -2.64 -3.87
C SER A 115 -13.40 -3.36 -3.22
N CYS A 116 -13.16 -3.09 -1.95
CA CYS A 116 -12.09 -3.68 -1.15
C CYS A 116 -12.49 -3.80 0.32
N VAL A 117 -11.79 -4.67 1.03
CA VAL A 117 -11.83 -4.80 2.49
C VAL A 117 -10.43 -4.62 3.03
N LEU A 118 -10.30 -3.68 3.97
CA LEU A 118 -9.05 -3.29 4.60
C LEU A 118 -8.93 -3.94 5.99
N GLY A 119 -7.72 -4.22 6.42
CA GLY A 119 -7.39 -4.69 7.76
C GLY A 119 -6.26 -3.89 8.39
N ASP A 120 -5.81 -4.35 9.55
CA ASP A 120 -4.67 -3.82 10.27
C ASP A 120 -3.40 -4.62 9.97
N ARG A 121 -2.26 -4.09 10.39
CA ARG A 121 -0.97 -4.78 10.26
C ARG A 121 -0.13 -4.67 11.51
N GLN A 122 0.87 -5.53 11.59
CA GLN A 122 1.97 -5.41 12.52
C GLN A 122 3.26 -5.06 11.76
N ASN A 123 4.12 -4.25 12.34
CA ASN A 123 5.47 -4.04 11.85
C ASN A 123 6.43 -4.90 12.66
N TYR A 124 7.39 -5.53 11.99
CA TYR A 124 8.53 -6.20 12.59
C TYR A 124 9.81 -5.48 12.19
N ASN A 125 10.51 -4.89 13.14
CA ASN A 125 11.81 -4.27 12.92
C ASN A 125 12.90 -5.32 13.09
N GLU A 126 13.55 -5.73 11.98
CA GLU A 126 14.54 -6.79 11.99
C GLU A 126 15.81 -6.42 12.79
N LEU A 127 16.24 -5.14 12.76
CA LEU A 127 17.42 -4.69 13.51
C LEU A 127 17.18 -4.63 15.02
N ALA A 128 15.99 -4.23 15.43
CA ALA A 128 15.63 -4.07 16.84
C ALA A 128 14.95 -5.33 17.41
N ASP A 129 14.73 -6.36 16.60
CA ASP A 129 13.97 -7.57 16.92
C ASP A 129 12.67 -7.26 17.68
N SER A 130 11.90 -6.31 17.15
CA SER A 130 10.73 -5.78 17.86
C SER A 130 9.50 -5.68 16.98
N TYR A 131 8.35 -5.90 17.60
CA TYR A 131 7.05 -5.83 16.95
C TYR A 131 6.27 -4.60 17.40
N LYS A 132 5.53 -4.00 16.47
CA LYS A 132 4.58 -2.92 16.75
C LYS A 132 3.31 -3.13 15.96
N THR A 133 2.22 -3.40 16.66
CA THR A 133 0.88 -3.47 16.03
C THR A 133 0.39 -2.06 15.70
N LEU A 134 -0.10 -1.89 14.47
CA LEU A 134 -0.69 -0.68 13.96
C LEU A 134 -2.15 -0.98 13.62
N THR A 135 -3.06 -0.32 14.32
CA THR A 135 -4.51 -0.57 14.21
C THR A 135 -5.28 0.71 13.98
N ASN A 136 -6.34 0.61 13.18
CA ASN A 136 -7.33 1.67 12.96
C ASN A 136 -8.58 1.50 13.82
N LYS A 137 -8.66 0.44 14.67
CA LYS A 137 -9.84 0.07 15.45
C LYS A 137 -10.43 1.21 16.29
N ASN A 138 -9.57 2.05 16.85
CA ASN A 138 -10.00 3.18 17.70
C ASN A 138 -10.11 4.51 16.93
N ASN A 139 -10.04 4.48 15.61
CA ASN A 139 -10.16 5.68 14.79
C ASN A 139 -11.65 6.03 14.63
N PRO A 140 -12.11 7.19 15.13
CA PRO A 140 -13.54 7.56 15.18
C PRO A 140 -14.17 7.72 13.78
N TYR A 141 -13.36 7.82 12.74
CA TYR A 141 -13.82 7.93 11.35
C TYR A 141 -13.96 6.58 10.65
N ILE A 142 -13.53 5.48 11.28
CA ILE A 142 -13.51 4.15 10.66
C ILE A 142 -14.73 3.35 11.15
N LYS A 143 -15.45 2.81 10.18
CA LYS A 143 -16.60 1.90 10.38
C LYS A 143 -16.37 0.62 9.58
N THR A 144 -17.14 -0.41 9.87
CA THR A 144 -17.09 -1.68 9.12
C THR A 144 -17.33 -1.46 7.63
N ILE A 145 -18.26 -0.58 7.27
CA ILE A 145 -18.51 -0.16 5.88
C ILE A 145 -18.51 1.36 5.83
N MET A 146 -17.74 1.92 4.89
CA MET A 146 -17.59 3.36 4.68
C MET A 146 -17.99 3.71 3.24
N ASP A 147 -18.53 4.91 3.04
CA ASP A 147 -18.62 5.50 1.71
C ASP A 147 -17.21 5.83 1.21
N GLY A 148 -16.85 5.34 0.03
CA GLY A 148 -15.50 5.46 -0.49
C GLY A 148 -15.15 6.88 -0.93
N ASN A 149 -16.11 7.67 -1.42
CA ASN A 149 -15.89 9.07 -1.77
C ASN A 149 -15.61 9.90 -0.51
N ASP A 150 -16.41 9.69 0.55
CA ASP A 150 -16.19 10.33 1.85
C ASP A 150 -14.86 9.90 2.47
N PHE A 151 -14.51 8.63 2.37
CA PHE A 151 -13.24 8.11 2.85
C PHE A 151 -12.07 8.75 2.10
N PHE A 152 -12.13 8.82 0.76
CA PHE A 152 -11.11 9.42 -0.09
C PHE A 152 -10.87 10.91 0.24
N ILE A 153 -11.94 11.73 0.24
CA ILE A 153 -11.78 13.17 0.41
C ILE A 153 -11.34 13.54 1.83
N ASN A 154 -11.67 12.70 2.82
CA ASN A 154 -11.31 12.91 4.23
C ASN A 154 -10.01 12.17 4.65
N MET A 155 -9.28 11.49 3.76
CA MET A 155 -8.02 10.82 4.07
C MET A 155 -7.05 11.66 4.93
N PRO A 156 -6.88 12.98 4.70
CA PRO A 156 -5.99 13.81 5.53
C PRO A 156 -6.43 13.91 7.00
N LYS A 157 -7.72 13.79 7.29
CA LYS A 157 -8.29 13.80 8.65
C LYS A 157 -8.28 12.42 9.26
N ILE A 158 -8.67 11.42 8.49
CA ILE A 158 -8.80 10.03 8.91
C ILE A 158 -7.44 9.47 9.33
N LYS A 159 -6.37 9.79 8.58
CA LYS A 159 -5.00 9.29 8.83
C LYS A 159 -4.97 7.75 8.90
N PHE A 160 -5.69 7.09 8.01
CA PHE A 160 -5.77 5.64 7.97
C PHE A 160 -4.38 5.03 7.81
N ILE A 161 -4.10 4.02 8.61
CA ILE A 161 -2.86 3.25 8.53
C ILE A 161 -3.05 2.19 7.44
N PHE A 162 -2.67 2.55 6.22
CA PHE A 162 -2.78 1.69 5.05
C PHE A 162 -1.68 0.62 5.03
N SER A 163 -2.02 -0.56 4.54
CA SER A 163 -1.06 -1.60 4.20
C SER A 163 -1.55 -2.40 3.00
N HIS A 164 -0.66 -2.60 2.03
CA HIS A 164 -0.95 -3.41 0.85
C HIS A 164 -1.29 -4.85 1.21
N LEU A 165 -0.49 -5.46 2.09
CA LEU A 165 -0.71 -6.83 2.58
C LEU A 165 -2.01 -7.02 3.39
N ALA A 166 -2.64 -5.95 3.84
CA ALA A 166 -3.89 -5.97 4.60
C ALA A 166 -5.06 -5.38 3.80
N CYS A 167 -5.07 -5.63 2.50
CA CYS A 167 -6.12 -5.20 1.59
C CYS A 167 -6.47 -6.32 0.62
N ILE A 168 -7.71 -6.82 0.67
CA ILE A 168 -8.27 -7.70 -0.35
C ILE A 168 -9.25 -6.92 -1.22
N TYR A 169 -9.20 -7.09 -2.54
CA TYR A 169 -9.99 -6.29 -3.48
C TYR A 169 -10.50 -7.10 -4.66
N LYS A 170 -11.57 -6.61 -5.30
CA LYS A 170 -12.14 -7.18 -6.54
C LYS A 170 -11.14 -7.01 -7.69
N ARG A 171 -10.69 -8.16 -8.26
CA ARG A 171 -9.69 -8.15 -9.34
C ARG A 171 -10.19 -7.44 -10.59
N GLU A 172 -11.39 -7.74 -11.05
CA GLU A 172 -11.96 -7.12 -12.26
C GLU A 172 -11.99 -5.58 -12.15
N LEU A 173 -12.38 -5.06 -10.99
CA LEU A 173 -12.39 -3.62 -10.76
C LEU A 173 -10.97 -3.04 -10.81
N ALA A 174 -9.98 -3.74 -10.25
CA ALA A 174 -8.58 -3.31 -10.28
C ALA A 174 -8.03 -3.26 -11.72
N LEU A 175 -8.39 -4.24 -12.57
CA LEU A 175 -8.03 -4.24 -13.99
C LEU A 175 -8.65 -3.05 -14.72
N ASN A 176 -9.95 -2.79 -14.51
CA ASN A 176 -10.68 -1.68 -15.12
C ASN A 176 -10.18 -0.30 -14.66
N LEU A 177 -9.58 -0.20 -13.49
CA LEU A 177 -9.01 1.02 -12.92
C LEU A 177 -7.53 1.22 -13.25
N ASP A 178 -6.97 0.39 -14.11
CA ASP A 178 -5.58 0.44 -14.56
C ASP A 178 -4.58 0.48 -13.39
N PHE A 179 -4.62 -0.57 -12.53
CA PHE A 179 -3.73 -0.71 -11.38
C PHE A 179 -2.27 -0.79 -11.81
N TYR A 180 -1.40 -0.22 -10.99
CA TYR A 180 0.06 -0.19 -11.21
C TYR A 180 0.47 0.44 -12.54
N SER A 181 -0.30 1.45 -12.99
CA SER A 181 0.00 2.21 -14.23
C SER A 181 1.16 3.19 -14.06
N HIS A 182 1.48 3.59 -12.83
CA HIS A 182 2.54 4.55 -12.55
C HIS A 182 3.66 3.90 -11.72
N ASP A 183 4.90 3.95 -12.25
CA ASP A 183 6.09 3.45 -11.53
C ASP A 183 6.57 4.49 -10.51
N ILE A 184 5.88 4.51 -9.37
CA ILE A 184 6.21 5.35 -8.22
C ILE A 184 6.34 4.51 -6.94
N LEU A 185 6.98 5.05 -5.91
CA LEU A 185 7.23 4.33 -4.66
C LEU A 185 5.95 3.82 -3.99
N SER A 186 4.85 4.56 -4.02
CA SER A 186 3.55 4.16 -3.47
C SER A 186 2.50 3.86 -4.55
N SER A 187 2.90 3.14 -5.60
CA SER A 187 2.00 2.66 -6.65
C SER A 187 0.87 1.79 -6.13
N ASP A 188 1.13 1.02 -5.06
CA ASP A 188 0.15 0.24 -4.32
C ASP A 188 -0.95 1.11 -3.71
N SER A 189 -0.55 2.11 -2.95
CA SER A 189 -1.47 3.07 -2.32
C SER A 189 -2.22 3.93 -3.36
N GLU A 190 -1.57 4.32 -4.45
CA GLU A 190 -2.20 5.02 -5.56
C GLU A 190 -3.30 4.15 -6.19
N SER A 191 -2.98 2.92 -6.52
CA SER A 191 -3.91 1.97 -7.13
C SER A 191 -5.10 1.67 -6.22
N ILE A 192 -4.87 1.34 -4.95
CA ILE A 192 -5.95 1.04 -3.99
C ILE A 192 -6.86 2.24 -3.74
N CYS A 193 -6.34 3.47 -3.71
CA CYS A 193 -7.18 4.65 -3.54
C CYS A 193 -8.18 4.87 -4.71
N LYS A 194 -7.89 4.36 -5.92
CA LYS A 194 -8.84 4.40 -7.03
C LYS A 194 -10.09 3.55 -6.75
N LEU A 195 -9.95 2.47 -5.96
CA LEU A 195 -11.07 1.61 -5.57
C LEU A 195 -12.11 2.31 -4.70
N TYR A 196 -11.74 3.39 -4.03
CA TYR A 196 -12.67 4.09 -3.14
C TYR A 196 -13.73 4.87 -3.92
N ILE A 197 -13.40 5.30 -5.14
CA ILE A 197 -14.22 6.22 -5.92
C ILE A 197 -15.48 5.55 -6.46
N ASN A 198 -16.64 6.09 -6.05
CA ASN A 198 -18.00 5.60 -6.37
C ASN A 198 -18.26 4.16 -5.88
N GLN A 199 -17.55 3.73 -4.85
CA GLN A 199 -17.67 2.41 -4.23
C GLN A 199 -17.80 2.54 -2.72
N LYS A 200 -18.06 1.42 -2.05
CA LYS A 200 -17.90 1.30 -0.60
C LYS A 200 -16.59 0.60 -0.25
N VAL A 201 -16.07 0.89 0.94
CA VAL A 201 -14.84 0.34 1.49
C VAL A 201 -15.16 -0.37 2.79
N GLY A 202 -14.78 -1.65 2.88
CA GLY A 202 -14.89 -2.44 4.09
C GLY A 202 -13.66 -2.27 4.99
N TYR A 203 -13.86 -2.42 6.31
CA TYR A 203 -12.77 -2.51 7.27
C TYR A 203 -13.09 -3.57 8.33
N LEU A 204 -12.13 -4.45 8.56
CA LEU A 204 -12.14 -5.43 9.64
C LEU A 204 -10.97 -5.13 10.60
N PRO A 205 -11.22 -5.05 11.92
CA PRO A 205 -10.18 -4.79 12.92
C PRO A 205 -9.33 -6.05 13.19
N ILE A 206 -8.76 -6.61 12.13
CA ILE A 206 -7.96 -7.84 12.12
C ILE A 206 -6.53 -7.47 11.73
N THR A 207 -5.55 -7.93 12.51
CA THR A 207 -4.13 -7.83 12.13
C THR A 207 -3.82 -8.92 11.11
N VAL A 208 -3.91 -8.56 9.82
CA VAL A 208 -3.83 -9.50 8.68
C VAL A 208 -2.44 -10.11 8.55
N GLY A 209 -1.40 -9.32 8.77
CA GLY A 209 -0.04 -9.79 8.58
C GLY A 209 1.01 -8.82 9.11
N VAL A 210 2.26 -9.15 8.82
CA VAL A 210 3.43 -8.40 9.29
C VAL A 210 4.19 -7.82 8.12
N TRP A 211 4.40 -6.52 8.16
CA TRP A 211 5.34 -5.81 7.33
C TRP A 211 6.73 -5.84 7.97
N ARG A 212 7.69 -6.43 7.28
CA ARG A 212 9.07 -6.48 7.72
C ARG A 212 9.78 -5.16 7.41
N VAL A 213 10.44 -4.59 8.41
CA VAL A 213 11.26 -3.39 8.28
C VAL A 213 12.73 -3.80 8.37
N HIS A 214 13.45 -3.69 7.25
CA HIS A 214 14.88 -3.97 7.13
C HIS A 214 15.57 -2.95 6.21
N GLU A 215 16.89 -2.93 6.18
CA GLU A 215 17.67 -1.89 5.45
C GLU A 215 17.40 -1.86 3.94
N ALA A 216 17.10 -3.01 3.33
CA ALA A 216 16.83 -3.11 1.90
C ALA A 216 15.41 -2.73 1.47
N ASN A 217 14.50 -2.33 2.41
CA ASN A 217 13.17 -1.90 2.03
C ASN A 217 13.18 -0.72 1.04
N ALA A 218 12.31 -0.79 0.04
CA ALA A 218 12.17 0.27 -0.95
C ALA A 218 11.82 1.65 -0.35
N SER A 219 11.19 1.68 0.84
CA SER A 219 10.81 2.90 1.58
C SER A 219 11.99 3.71 2.14
N HIS A 220 13.20 3.16 2.22
CA HIS A 220 14.41 3.85 2.72
C HIS A 220 15.15 4.65 1.64
N LYS A 221 14.50 5.01 0.55
CA LYS A 221 15.11 5.66 -0.61
C LYS A 221 15.45 7.15 -0.37
N ASP A 222 16.27 7.67 -1.29
CA ASP A 222 16.78 9.03 -1.28
C ASP A 222 15.70 10.13 -1.39
N LEU A 223 16.13 11.40 -1.27
CA LEU A 223 15.24 12.56 -1.31
C LEU A 223 14.44 12.66 -2.62
N GLU A 224 15.02 12.32 -3.77
CA GLU A 224 14.34 12.44 -5.06
C GLU A 224 13.14 11.48 -5.13
N LYS A 225 13.35 10.22 -4.73
CA LYS A 225 12.28 9.21 -4.69
C LYS A 225 11.19 9.56 -3.67
N LYS A 226 11.56 10.20 -2.55
CA LYS A 226 10.58 10.71 -1.58
C LYS A 226 9.74 11.85 -2.17
N LEU A 227 10.36 12.77 -2.90
CA LEU A 227 9.64 13.85 -3.60
C LEU A 227 8.73 13.28 -4.69
N GLU A 228 9.21 12.29 -5.45
CA GLU A 228 8.39 11.60 -6.44
C GLU A 228 7.14 10.94 -5.84
N ASN A 229 7.21 10.49 -4.59
CA ASN A 229 6.08 9.89 -3.91
C ASN A 229 4.88 10.83 -3.74
N THR A 230 5.09 12.15 -3.83
CA THR A 230 3.98 13.12 -3.86
C THR A 230 3.16 13.05 -5.15
N LYS A 231 3.74 12.52 -6.24
CA LYS A 231 3.07 12.38 -7.54
C LYS A 231 1.82 11.52 -7.45
N LYS A 232 1.75 10.55 -6.51
CA LYS A 232 0.54 9.74 -6.33
C LYS A 232 -0.72 10.60 -6.14
N TYR A 233 -0.60 11.70 -5.41
CA TYR A 233 -1.74 12.59 -5.18
C TYR A 233 -2.10 13.40 -6.42
N THR A 234 -1.12 13.73 -7.28
CA THR A 234 -1.40 14.32 -8.58
C THR A 234 -2.15 13.33 -9.47
N TYR A 235 -1.68 12.08 -9.57
CA TYR A 235 -2.36 11.05 -10.36
C TYR A 235 -3.77 10.75 -9.84
N LEU A 236 -3.97 10.71 -8.53
CA LEU A 236 -5.30 10.55 -7.95
C LEU A 236 -6.19 11.78 -8.19
N TYR A 237 -5.63 12.98 -8.13
CA TYR A 237 -6.36 14.21 -8.49
C TYR A 237 -6.81 14.17 -9.94
N ASP A 238 -5.90 13.86 -10.88
CA ASP A 238 -6.19 13.76 -12.32
C ASP A 238 -7.22 12.66 -12.61
N PHE A 239 -7.16 11.55 -11.90
CA PHE A 239 -8.12 10.46 -12.00
C PHE A 239 -9.53 10.87 -11.55
N VAL A 240 -9.65 11.75 -10.55
CA VAL A 240 -10.95 12.08 -9.91
C VAL A 240 -11.57 13.36 -10.48
N ILE A 241 -10.77 14.34 -10.92
CA ILE A 241 -11.27 15.68 -11.31
C ILE A 241 -12.32 15.62 -12.44
N ASN A 242 -12.13 14.72 -13.40
CA ASN A 242 -13.01 14.57 -14.56
C ASN A 242 -14.27 13.72 -14.25
N LYS A 243 -14.39 13.16 -13.05
CA LYS A 243 -15.56 12.37 -12.64
C LYS A 243 -16.69 13.22 -12.07
N ASN A 244 -16.45 14.51 -11.85
CA ASN A 244 -17.43 15.48 -11.32
C ASN A 244 -18.06 15.08 -9.95
N ILE A 245 -17.34 14.30 -9.15
CA ILE A 245 -17.81 13.82 -7.83
C ILE A 245 -17.62 14.91 -6.76
N PHE A 246 -16.53 15.65 -6.86
CA PHE A 246 -16.16 16.70 -5.91
C PHE A 246 -16.03 18.06 -6.61
N LYS A 247 -16.31 19.14 -5.89
CA LYS A 247 -16.01 20.48 -6.36
C LYS A 247 -14.49 20.64 -6.55
N LYS A 248 -14.09 21.29 -7.66
CA LYS A 248 -12.68 21.51 -8.00
C LYS A 248 -11.88 22.13 -6.84
N GLU A 249 -12.44 23.15 -6.19
CA GLU A 249 -11.80 23.82 -5.05
C GLU A 249 -11.53 22.86 -3.87
N THR A 250 -12.40 21.88 -3.66
CA THR A 250 -12.23 20.83 -2.61
C THR A 250 -11.08 19.91 -2.97
N LEU A 251 -10.99 19.48 -4.23
CA LEU A 251 -9.89 18.66 -4.72
C LEU A 251 -8.56 19.40 -4.72
N ASP A 252 -8.54 20.68 -5.11
CA ASP A 252 -7.34 21.53 -5.08
C ASP A 252 -6.78 21.61 -3.63
N LYS A 253 -7.66 21.83 -2.66
CA LYS A 253 -7.28 21.82 -1.22
C LYS A 253 -6.80 20.44 -0.77
N TRP A 254 -7.50 19.38 -1.17
CA TRP A 254 -7.14 18.01 -0.85
C TRP A 254 -5.73 17.66 -1.37
N LEU A 255 -5.41 18.04 -2.61
CA LEU A 255 -4.09 17.82 -3.22
C LEU A 255 -2.99 18.48 -2.39
N ILE A 256 -3.13 19.78 -2.11
CA ILE A 256 -2.14 20.55 -1.34
C ILE A 256 -1.97 19.99 0.09
N ILE A 257 -3.06 19.61 0.76
CA ILE A 257 -3.02 19.07 2.12
C ILE A 257 -2.25 17.75 2.16
N ASN A 258 -2.50 16.86 1.21
CA ASN A 258 -1.85 15.55 1.16
C ASN A 258 -0.36 15.67 0.79
N GLN A 259 -0.04 16.38 -0.29
CA GLN A 259 1.34 16.59 -0.71
C GLN A 259 2.17 17.29 0.37
N SER A 260 1.67 18.39 0.95
CA SER A 260 2.37 19.08 2.03
C SER A 260 2.49 18.23 3.30
N GLY A 261 1.56 17.28 3.52
CA GLY A 261 1.61 16.33 4.63
C GLY A 261 2.83 15.40 4.56
N ILE A 262 3.05 14.77 3.41
CA ILE A 262 4.23 13.91 3.19
C ILE A 262 5.51 14.74 3.28
N LEU A 263 5.57 15.86 2.57
CA LEU A 263 6.77 16.69 2.54
C LEU A 263 7.16 17.24 3.92
N ALA A 264 6.17 17.59 4.74
CA ALA A 264 6.43 17.99 6.12
C ALA A 264 6.95 16.82 6.98
N GLN A 265 6.46 15.60 6.79
CA GLN A 265 6.99 14.41 7.48
C GLN A 265 8.46 14.16 7.11
N ASP A 266 8.79 14.24 5.82
CA ASP A 266 10.16 14.09 5.35
C ASP A 266 11.07 15.21 5.87
N PHE A 267 10.58 16.45 5.92
CA PHE A 267 11.28 17.57 6.53
C PHE A 267 11.67 17.25 7.99
N PHE A 268 10.70 16.82 8.80
CA PHE A 268 10.96 16.46 10.19
C PHE A 268 11.91 15.26 10.34
N TYR A 269 11.81 14.27 9.45
CA TYR A 269 12.71 13.14 9.41
C TYR A 269 14.16 13.60 9.22
N TYR A 270 14.43 14.47 8.24
CA TYR A 270 15.78 14.99 8.00
C TYR A 270 16.26 15.91 9.12
N MET A 271 15.38 16.74 9.69
CA MET A 271 15.73 17.57 10.86
C MET A 271 16.16 16.71 12.06
N LYS A 272 15.39 15.66 12.38
CA LYS A 272 15.70 14.72 13.48
C LYS A 272 17.04 14.02 13.28
N ASN A 273 17.37 13.68 12.03
CA ASN A 273 18.63 13.02 11.67
C ASN A 273 19.78 14.00 11.38
N LYS A 274 19.64 15.28 11.77
CA LYS A 274 20.64 16.34 11.59
C LYS A 274 21.07 16.60 10.13
N LYS A 275 20.21 16.23 9.16
CA LYS A 275 20.42 16.43 7.71
C LYS A 275 19.74 17.74 7.27
N PHE A 276 20.15 18.87 7.84
CA PHE A 276 19.48 20.18 7.68
C PHE A 276 19.39 20.64 6.23
N ILE A 277 20.45 20.47 5.44
CA ILE A 277 20.47 20.85 4.01
C ILE A 277 19.35 20.11 3.26
N MET A 278 19.19 18.80 3.49
CA MET A 278 18.15 18.01 2.86
C MET A 278 16.73 18.45 3.30
N ALA A 279 16.56 18.80 4.57
CA ALA A 279 15.31 19.34 5.06
C ALA A 279 14.88 20.62 4.32
N PHE A 280 15.80 21.58 4.16
CA PHE A 280 15.53 22.83 3.44
C PHE A 280 15.34 22.62 1.94
N GLN A 281 16.07 21.67 1.34
CA GLN A 281 15.88 21.30 -0.07
C GLN A 281 14.45 20.83 -0.37
N ILE A 282 13.75 20.18 0.59
CA ILE A 282 12.33 19.82 0.43
C ILE A 282 11.49 21.04 0.14
N ILE A 283 11.67 22.13 0.89
CA ILE A 283 10.87 23.36 0.71
C ILE A 283 11.14 23.98 -0.66
N ILE A 284 12.41 24.05 -1.06
CA ILE A 284 12.82 24.60 -2.35
C ILE A 284 12.27 23.74 -3.50
N LYS A 285 12.46 22.43 -3.44
CA LYS A 285 11.98 21.51 -4.49
C LYS A 285 10.45 21.43 -4.56
N ALA A 286 9.76 21.59 -3.43
CA ALA A 286 8.31 21.65 -3.39
C ALA A 286 7.71 22.77 -4.24
N SER A 287 8.41 23.91 -4.37
CA SER A 287 7.96 25.02 -5.23
C SER A 287 7.89 24.65 -6.72
N LYS A 288 8.72 23.68 -7.15
CA LYS A 288 8.71 23.15 -8.52
C LYS A 288 7.54 22.20 -8.79
N ILE A 289 6.97 21.59 -7.73
CA ILE A 289 5.80 20.72 -7.82
C ILE A 289 4.54 21.58 -7.84
N ASN A 290 4.41 22.50 -6.89
CA ASN A 290 3.31 23.45 -6.81
C ASN A 290 3.74 24.67 -5.97
N THR A 291 3.52 25.88 -6.46
CA THR A 291 3.93 27.14 -5.81
C THR A 291 3.30 27.36 -4.43
N LYS A 292 2.17 26.73 -4.13
CA LYS A 292 1.50 26.79 -2.80
C LYS A 292 2.10 25.84 -1.77
N LEU A 293 2.88 24.84 -2.19
CA LEU A 293 3.42 23.82 -1.28
C LEU A 293 4.41 24.36 -0.23
N PRO A 294 5.38 25.23 -0.57
CA PRO A 294 6.30 25.77 0.42
C PRO A 294 5.57 26.42 1.60
N PHE A 295 4.57 27.26 1.33
CA PHE A 295 3.77 27.91 2.37
C PHE A 295 2.97 26.89 3.20
N ALA A 296 2.36 25.89 2.57
CA ALA A 296 1.62 24.83 3.26
C ALA A 296 2.52 23.97 4.15
N ILE A 297 3.75 23.67 3.72
CA ILE A 297 4.75 22.94 4.50
C ILE A 297 5.17 23.77 5.72
N ILE A 298 5.53 25.04 5.54
CA ILE A 298 5.95 25.95 6.61
C ILE A 298 4.85 26.07 7.66
N ASN A 299 3.59 26.24 7.25
CA ASN A 299 2.45 26.28 8.18
C ASN A 299 2.30 24.99 9.01
N LYS A 300 2.54 23.82 8.42
CA LYS A 300 2.51 22.54 9.15
C LYS A 300 3.68 22.42 10.12
N ILE A 301 4.86 22.90 9.74
CA ILE A 301 6.05 22.92 10.61
C ILE A 301 5.76 23.81 11.84
N PHE A 302 5.24 25.02 11.61
CA PHE A 302 4.91 25.98 12.67
C PHE A 302 3.88 25.42 13.66
N ARG A 303 2.77 24.85 13.14
CA ARG A 303 1.72 24.23 13.97
C ARG A 303 2.24 23.05 14.81
N ARG A 304 3.22 22.30 14.33
CA ARG A 304 3.83 21.20 15.07
C ARG A 304 4.83 21.72 16.10
N GLY A 305 5.60 22.76 15.77
CA GLY A 305 6.51 23.43 16.70
C GLY A 305 5.77 24.01 17.91
N LEU A 306 4.63 24.71 17.68
CA LEU A 306 3.79 25.24 18.73
C LEU A 306 3.22 24.15 19.67
N LYS A 307 2.91 22.96 19.15
CA LYS A 307 2.46 21.83 20.00
C LYS A 307 3.57 21.24 20.87
N LEU A 308 4.82 21.37 20.48
CA LEU A 308 5.97 20.91 21.26
C LEU A 308 6.41 21.90 22.33
N ILE A 309 5.97 23.17 22.23
CA ILE A 309 6.26 24.22 23.19
C ILE A 309 5.15 24.31 24.27
N ASN A 310 3.93 23.94 23.92
CA ASN A 310 2.73 24.07 24.78
C ASN A 310 2.26 22.73 25.40
N GLY A 311 2.99 21.63 25.22
CA GLY A 311 2.75 20.32 25.84
C GLY A 311 3.98 19.76 26.46
#